data_ef0ec208d3e1c43860ff06c5d2fdf618
#
_entry.id   ef0ec208d3e1c43860ff06c5d2fdf618
#
_cell.length_a   1.000
_cell.length_b   1.000
_cell.length_c   1.000
_cell.angle_alpha   90.00
_cell.angle_beta   90.00
_cell.angle_gamma   90.00
#
_symmetry.space_group_name_H-M   'P 1'
#
loop_
_entity.id
_entity.type
_entity.pdbx_description
1 polymer ?
#
loop_
_entity_poly.entity_id
_entity_poly.type
_entity_poly.pdbx_seq_one_letter_code
_entity_poly.pdbx_strand_id
1 'polypeptide(L)'
;MRSLCAVLSGLILSVVLVGCIATPVPLTQQTRERLSQQAPIRFVVTFDDGPSASSLANPTIQVLHSLAQNPVQNDIKAVFFVQTGATRAGNSDRGRRIMRREAAAGHILGFHSGTPGHTNHRTLSDEVLEQSLQQGSAIIASNMGSPPTLLRPPFWNYDQRTFAAYQRHGMQVLLTDISANDGKIWGFNASPRRRAHMLREMSEVRERVASGEFHAVDGAIPIVVTFHDLNRYTARHTREYLQILLDSAQTTGLQVAPKPFYDDRAELQRAALSRTVPTSAVAVHLPGVWGWVWDNDSR
;
A
#
# COMPACT_ATOMS: atom_id res chain seq x y z
N MET A 1 -31.72 -44.63 -53.68
CA MET A 1 -32.02 -43.89 -52.46
C MET A 1 -30.66 -43.71 -51.75
N ARG A 2 -30.13 -42.48 -51.81
CA ARG A 2 -28.73 -42.19 -51.44
C ARG A 2 -28.72 -41.45 -50.09
N SER A 3 -28.05 -42.05 -49.12
CA SER A 3 -27.81 -41.43 -47.81
C SER A 3 -26.64 -40.45 -47.91
N LEU A 4 -26.90 -39.18 -47.55
CA LEU A 4 -25.87 -38.16 -47.35
C LEU A 4 -25.38 -38.23 -45.88
N CYS A 5 -24.14 -38.65 -45.68
CA CYS A 5 -23.40 -38.40 -44.42
C CYS A 5 -22.86 -36.99 -44.42
N ALA A 6 -23.38 -36.16 -43.52
CA ALA A 6 -22.81 -34.83 -43.27
C ALA A 6 -21.68 -35.00 -42.24
N VAL A 7 -20.44 -34.69 -42.65
CA VAL A 7 -19.26 -34.60 -41.79
C VAL A 7 -19.24 -33.19 -41.22
N LEU A 8 -19.53 -33.06 -39.92
CA LEU A 8 -19.30 -31.83 -39.16
C LEU A 8 -17.81 -31.77 -38.77
N SER A 9 -17.04 -30.94 -39.48
CA SER A 9 -15.68 -30.62 -39.09
C SER A 9 -15.74 -29.54 -37.99
N GLY A 10 -15.52 -29.96 -36.75
CA GLY A 10 -15.35 -29.04 -35.62
C GLY A 10 -14.04 -28.30 -35.69
N LEU A 11 -14.08 -27.02 -36.00
CA LEU A 11 -12.95 -26.12 -35.91
C LEU A 11 -12.69 -25.78 -34.43
N ILE A 12 -11.69 -26.42 -33.83
CA ILE A 12 -11.23 -26.07 -32.48
C ILE A 12 -10.39 -24.80 -32.62
N LEU A 13 -11.01 -23.66 -32.28
CA LEU A 13 -10.31 -22.38 -32.20
C LEU A 13 -9.49 -22.36 -30.91
N SER A 14 -8.21 -22.76 -31.00
CA SER A 14 -7.26 -22.62 -29.93
C SER A 14 -6.91 -21.15 -29.74
N VAL A 15 -7.61 -20.46 -28.84
CA VAL A 15 -7.23 -19.12 -28.38
C VAL A 15 -5.96 -19.27 -27.56
N VAL A 16 -4.82 -19.03 -28.17
CA VAL A 16 -3.54 -18.87 -27.47
C VAL A 16 -3.63 -17.55 -26.72
N LEU A 17 -3.96 -17.63 -25.44
CA LEU A 17 -3.78 -16.52 -24.50
C LEU A 17 -2.28 -16.24 -24.35
N VAL A 18 -1.74 -15.43 -25.24
CA VAL A 18 -0.42 -14.82 -25.05
C VAL A 18 -0.59 -13.84 -23.88
N GLY A 19 -0.40 -14.35 -22.68
CA GLY A 19 -0.25 -13.51 -21.50
C GLY A 19 0.98 -12.64 -21.76
N CYS A 20 0.81 -11.32 -21.84
CA CYS A 20 1.93 -10.39 -21.83
C CYS A 20 2.76 -10.67 -20.58
N ILE A 21 3.83 -11.45 -20.73
CA ILE A 21 4.88 -11.57 -19.72
C ILE A 21 5.51 -10.18 -19.71
N ALA A 22 5.30 -9.42 -18.65
CA ALA A 22 6.01 -8.17 -18.46
C ALA A 22 7.50 -8.53 -18.37
N THR A 23 8.22 -8.38 -19.48
CA THR A 23 9.68 -8.52 -19.49
C THR A 23 10.22 -7.29 -18.75
N PRO A 24 11.08 -7.49 -17.75
CA PRO A 24 11.74 -6.37 -17.08
C PRO A 24 12.46 -5.52 -18.13
N VAL A 25 12.36 -4.21 -18.02
CA VAL A 25 13.17 -3.30 -18.84
C VAL A 25 14.64 -3.67 -18.62
N PRO A 26 15.42 -3.96 -19.69
CA PRO A 26 16.79 -4.40 -19.55
C PRO A 26 17.61 -3.42 -18.69
N LEU A 27 18.38 -3.95 -17.77
CA LEU A 27 19.27 -3.16 -16.92
C LEU A 27 20.46 -2.69 -17.76
N THR A 28 20.50 -1.40 -18.12
CA THR A 28 21.64 -0.82 -18.83
C THR A 28 22.86 -0.78 -17.92
N GLN A 29 24.07 -0.76 -18.49
CA GLN A 29 25.29 -0.61 -17.70
C GLN A 29 25.28 0.69 -16.88
N GLN A 30 24.84 1.78 -17.47
CA GLN A 30 24.72 3.08 -16.78
C GLN A 30 23.77 3.03 -15.58
N THR A 31 22.59 2.40 -15.71
CA THR A 31 21.66 2.23 -14.59
C THR A 31 22.29 1.37 -13.49
N ARG A 32 23.03 0.30 -13.86
CA ARG A 32 23.70 -0.55 -12.88
C ARG A 32 24.79 0.20 -12.10
N GLU A 33 25.58 1.02 -12.78
CA GLU A 33 26.59 1.88 -12.15
C GLU A 33 25.96 2.88 -11.18
N ARG A 34 24.87 3.53 -11.57
CA ARG A 34 24.12 4.44 -10.69
C ARG A 34 23.58 3.73 -9.45
N LEU A 35 22.95 2.57 -9.63
CA LEU A 35 22.42 1.78 -8.52
C LEU A 35 23.51 1.32 -7.54
N SER A 36 24.71 1.00 -8.03
CA SER A 36 25.82 0.58 -7.16
C SER A 36 26.32 1.69 -6.22
N GLN A 37 26.00 2.94 -6.50
CA GLN A 37 26.30 4.10 -5.66
C GLN A 37 25.20 4.44 -4.65
N GLN A 38 24.05 3.79 -4.74
CA GLN A 38 22.91 4.02 -3.85
C GLN A 38 22.95 3.09 -2.63
N ALA A 39 22.39 3.56 -1.53
CA ALA A 39 22.14 2.71 -0.38
C ALA A 39 21.13 1.59 -0.71
N PRO A 40 21.18 0.44 -0.03
CA PRO A 40 20.20 -0.61 -0.22
C PRO A 40 18.79 -0.14 0.17
N ILE A 41 17.76 -0.73 -0.44
CA ILE A 41 16.38 -0.43 -0.11
C ILE A 41 15.88 -1.23 1.09
N ARG A 42 14.92 -0.67 1.85
CA ARG A 42 14.08 -1.36 2.85
C ARG A 42 12.62 -1.03 2.60
N PHE A 43 11.73 -1.99 2.80
CA PHE A 43 10.31 -1.81 2.55
C PHE A 43 9.57 -1.32 3.80
N VAL A 44 8.92 -0.16 3.68
CA VAL A 44 7.90 0.34 4.60
C VAL A 44 6.57 -0.28 4.19
N VAL A 45 6.17 -1.36 4.85
CA VAL A 45 4.90 -2.05 4.57
C VAL A 45 3.76 -1.25 5.16
N THR A 46 2.73 -0.95 4.36
CA THR A 46 1.57 -0.22 4.82
C THR A 46 0.27 -0.92 4.41
N PHE A 47 -0.77 -0.75 5.22
CA PHE A 47 -2.11 -1.28 4.98
C PHE A 47 -3.13 -0.16 5.10
N ASP A 48 -4.05 -0.10 4.13
CA ASP A 48 -5.14 0.88 4.10
C ASP A 48 -6.48 0.23 4.44
N ASP A 49 -7.47 1.05 4.76
CA ASP A 49 -8.88 0.73 4.95
C ASP A 49 -9.25 -0.06 6.21
N GLY A 50 -8.30 -0.65 6.91
CA GLY A 50 -8.56 -1.46 8.10
C GLY A 50 -9.02 -0.69 9.34
N PRO A 51 -9.13 -1.43 10.46
CA PRO A 51 -9.10 -2.87 10.58
C PRO A 51 -10.43 -3.53 10.19
N SER A 52 -10.40 -4.77 9.72
CA SER A 52 -11.63 -5.53 9.49
C SER A 52 -12.31 -5.91 10.82
N ALA A 53 -13.61 -5.65 10.95
CA ALA A 53 -14.41 -6.11 12.09
C ALA A 53 -15.07 -7.48 11.89
N SER A 54 -14.65 -8.27 10.88
CA SER A 54 -15.18 -9.61 10.64
C SER A 54 -15.04 -10.51 11.86
N SER A 55 -16.08 -11.29 12.17
CA SER A 55 -16.07 -12.25 13.29
C SER A 55 -15.41 -13.58 12.94
N LEU A 56 -15.46 -13.98 11.66
CA LEU A 56 -14.92 -15.24 11.17
C LEU A 56 -13.71 -14.97 10.27
N ALA A 57 -12.61 -15.71 10.51
CA ALA A 57 -11.38 -15.65 9.71
C ALA A 57 -10.98 -14.19 9.41
N ASN A 58 -10.86 -13.39 10.47
CA ASN A 58 -10.61 -11.96 10.36
C ASN A 58 -9.33 -11.69 9.56
N PRO A 59 -9.41 -10.99 8.41
CA PRO A 59 -8.27 -10.80 7.54
C PRO A 59 -7.16 -9.96 8.19
N THR A 60 -7.47 -8.89 8.92
CA THR A 60 -6.45 -8.10 9.63
C THR A 60 -5.66 -8.97 10.61
N ILE A 61 -6.32 -9.86 11.37
CA ILE A 61 -5.62 -10.78 12.29
C ILE A 61 -4.73 -11.76 11.52
N GLN A 62 -5.15 -12.25 10.34
CA GLN A 62 -4.30 -13.10 9.50
C GLN A 62 -3.07 -12.34 8.96
N VAL A 63 -3.23 -11.08 8.58
CA VAL A 63 -2.12 -10.19 8.20
C VAL A 63 -1.13 -10.06 9.37
N LEU A 64 -1.61 -9.72 10.58
CA LEU A 64 -0.75 -9.60 11.76
C LEU A 64 0.05 -10.87 12.05
N HIS A 65 -0.57 -12.05 11.94
CA HIS A 65 0.14 -13.33 12.08
C HIS A 65 1.19 -13.53 10.99
N SER A 66 0.89 -13.12 9.75
CA SER A 66 1.83 -13.24 8.64
C SER A 66 3.02 -12.27 8.76
N LEU A 67 2.82 -11.09 9.34
CA LEU A 67 3.90 -10.14 9.64
C LEU A 67 4.78 -10.63 10.81
N ALA A 68 4.15 -11.19 11.84
CA ALA A 68 4.88 -11.73 12.99
C ALA A 68 5.73 -12.95 12.62
N GLN A 69 5.23 -13.82 11.75
CA GLN A 69 5.87 -15.08 11.38
C GLN A 69 5.74 -15.36 9.88
N ASN A 70 6.83 -15.30 9.16
CA ASN A 70 6.90 -15.64 7.74
C ASN A 70 8.34 -16.10 7.37
N PRO A 71 8.51 -16.78 6.21
CA PRO A 71 9.80 -17.34 5.81
C PRO A 71 10.84 -16.29 5.41
N VAL A 72 10.42 -15.03 5.17
CA VAL A 72 11.31 -13.97 4.69
C VAL A 72 12.01 -13.27 5.84
N GLN A 73 11.24 -12.78 6.81
CA GLN A 73 11.72 -12.05 7.99
C GLN A 73 10.62 -12.07 9.06
N ASN A 74 10.94 -12.54 10.26
CA ASN A 74 10.00 -12.49 11.38
C ASN A 74 9.85 -11.06 11.92
N ASP A 75 8.74 -10.85 12.62
CA ASP A 75 8.46 -9.65 13.42
C ASP A 75 8.44 -8.34 12.62
N ILE A 76 7.98 -8.38 11.38
CA ILE A 76 7.83 -7.20 10.51
C ILE A 76 6.84 -6.22 11.12
N LYS A 77 7.26 -4.97 11.29
CA LYS A 77 6.39 -3.85 11.67
C LYS A 77 5.85 -3.16 10.42
N ALA A 78 4.60 -2.65 10.52
CA ALA A 78 3.90 -1.99 9.43
C ALA A 78 3.17 -0.74 9.91
N VAL A 79 2.77 0.12 8.97
CA VAL A 79 1.85 1.24 9.22
C VAL A 79 0.45 0.83 8.77
N PHE A 80 -0.54 0.93 9.66
CA PHE A 80 -1.95 0.70 9.35
C PHE A 80 -2.67 2.04 9.29
N PHE A 81 -3.14 2.43 8.11
CA PHE A 81 -3.98 3.61 7.92
C PHE A 81 -5.42 3.23 8.13
N VAL A 82 -5.95 3.58 9.30
CA VAL A 82 -7.21 3.05 9.81
C VAL A 82 -8.41 3.95 9.52
N GLN A 83 -9.54 3.33 9.18
CA GLN A 83 -10.84 3.99 9.06
C GLN A 83 -11.55 3.99 10.41
N THR A 84 -11.42 5.07 11.17
CA THR A 84 -11.94 5.18 12.54
C THR A 84 -13.45 5.38 12.61
N GLY A 85 -14.08 5.97 11.57
CA GLY A 85 -15.52 6.22 11.51
C GLY A 85 -16.35 5.07 10.94
N ALA A 86 -15.74 4.10 10.27
CA ALA A 86 -16.46 3.03 9.59
C ALA A 86 -17.00 1.99 10.58
N THR A 87 -18.32 1.71 10.49
CA THR A 87 -19.04 0.80 11.43
C THR A 87 -18.59 -0.65 11.36
N ARG A 88 -18.01 -1.07 10.21
CA ARG A 88 -17.45 -2.43 10.02
C ARG A 88 -15.93 -2.45 10.14
N ALA A 89 -15.35 -1.39 10.66
CA ALA A 89 -13.93 -1.22 10.89
C ALA A 89 -13.70 -0.54 12.26
N GLY A 90 -12.96 0.57 12.31
CA GLY A 90 -12.53 1.22 13.54
C GLY A 90 -13.62 1.75 14.45
N ASN A 91 -14.85 2.03 13.96
CA ASN A 91 -15.96 2.48 14.81
C ASN A 91 -16.70 1.36 15.53
N SER A 92 -16.31 0.10 15.36
CA SER A 92 -16.86 -1.02 16.11
C SER A 92 -15.97 -1.39 17.29
N ASP A 93 -16.55 -2.01 18.35
CA ASP A 93 -15.78 -2.51 19.49
C ASP A 93 -14.74 -3.55 19.06
N ARG A 94 -15.07 -4.36 18.06
CA ARG A 94 -14.12 -5.34 17.50
C ARG A 94 -12.97 -4.63 16.78
N GLY A 95 -13.27 -3.65 15.93
CA GLY A 95 -12.25 -2.87 15.25
C GLY A 95 -11.31 -2.18 16.24
N ARG A 96 -11.85 -1.57 17.29
CA ARG A 96 -11.03 -0.94 18.36
C ARG A 96 -10.15 -1.97 19.09
N ARG A 97 -10.64 -3.20 19.35
CA ARG A 97 -9.80 -4.27 19.90
C ARG A 97 -8.68 -4.69 18.96
N ILE A 98 -8.94 -4.68 17.66
CA ILE A 98 -7.91 -5.00 16.65
C ILE A 98 -6.88 -3.88 16.57
N MET A 99 -7.27 -2.60 16.51
CA MET A 99 -6.33 -1.47 16.59
C MET A 99 -5.41 -1.55 17.82
N ARG A 100 -5.94 -1.94 18.98
CA ARG A 100 -5.10 -2.17 20.16
C ARG A 100 -4.12 -3.32 19.98
N ARG A 101 -4.48 -4.38 19.25
CA ARG A 101 -3.55 -5.49 18.93
C ARG A 101 -2.47 -5.05 17.96
N GLU A 102 -2.81 -4.27 16.95
CA GLU A 102 -1.85 -3.67 16.02
C GLU A 102 -0.83 -2.82 16.78
N ALA A 103 -1.29 -1.91 17.64
CA ALA A 103 -0.44 -1.07 18.47
C ALA A 103 0.43 -1.88 19.45
N ALA A 104 -0.16 -2.87 20.13
CA ALA A 104 0.54 -3.74 21.08
C ALA A 104 1.59 -4.65 20.42
N ALA A 105 1.39 -4.99 19.14
CA ALA A 105 2.37 -5.71 18.33
C ALA A 105 3.49 -4.79 17.77
N GLY A 106 3.49 -3.50 18.11
CA GLY A 106 4.51 -2.54 17.72
C GLY A 106 4.29 -1.92 16.35
N HIS A 107 3.13 -2.14 15.72
CA HIS A 107 2.79 -1.44 14.49
C HIS A 107 2.41 0.03 14.75
N ILE A 108 2.44 0.84 13.70
CA ILE A 108 2.05 2.24 13.73
C ILE A 108 0.63 2.36 13.21
N LEU A 109 -0.24 3.09 13.93
CA LEU A 109 -1.55 3.46 13.43
C LEU A 109 -1.47 4.86 12.83
N GLY A 110 -1.74 4.96 11.54
CA GLY A 110 -1.94 6.22 10.81
C GLY A 110 -3.43 6.49 10.60
N PHE A 111 -3.77 7.74 10.30
CA PHE A 111 -5.15 8.12 10.01
C PHE A 111 -5.47 7.91 8.52
N HIS A 112 -6.61 7.27 8.22
CA HIS A 112 -7.13 7.16 6.86
C HIS A 112 -8.43 7.95 6.67
N SER A 113 -9.46 7.65 7.47
CA SER A 113 -10.74 8.36 7.45
C SER A 113 -11.44 8.27 8.80
N GLY A 114 -12.11 9.37 9.21
CA GLY A 114 -12.99 9.42 10.37
C GLY A 114 -14.48 9.43 9.99
N THR A 115 -14.81 9.39 8.70
CA THR A 115 -16.19 9.32 8.21
C THR A 115 -16.73 7.88 8.24
N PRO A 116 -18.07 7.67 8.27
CA PRO A 116 -18.67 6.33 8.25
C PRO A 116 -18.34 5.50 7.00
N GLY A 117 -18.02 6.18 5.88
CA GLY A 117 -17.62 5.57 4.61
C GLY A 117 -16.19 5.92 4.20
N HIS A 118 -15.68 5.26 3.19
CA HIS A 118 -14.41 5.59 2.53
C HIS A 118 -14.64 6.80 1.62
N THR A 119 -14.66 8.02 2.21
CA THR A 119 -15.02 9.26 1.53
C THR A 119 -13.77 10.05 1.13
N ASN A 120 -13.76 10.55 -0.11
CA ASN A 120 -12.70 11.45 -0.58
C ASN A 120 -12.73 12.75 0.25
N HIS A 121 -11.62 13.08 0.90
CA HIS A 121 -11.54 14.25 1.77
C HIS A 121 -11.74 15.58 1.02
N ARG A 122 -11.40 15.64 -0.27
CA ARG A 122 -11.64 16.83 -1.11
C ARG A 122 -13.13 17.17 -1.28
N THR A 123 -14.01 16.18 -1.16
CA THR A 123 -15.47 16.39 -1.29
C THR A 123 -16.17 16.71 0.02
N LEU A 124 -15.45 16.69 1.14
CA LEU A 124 -15.99 17.07 2.45
C LEU A 124 -15.99 18.60 2.61
N SER A 125 -17.00 19.13 3.31
CA SER A 125 -16.91 20.51 3.81
C SER A 125 -15.81 20.63 4.86
N ASP A 126 -15.38 21.88 5.15
CA ASP A 126 -14.31 22.11 6.12
C ASP A 126 -14.71 21.60 7.51
N GLU A 127 -15.95 21.81 7.92
CA GLU A 127 -16.47 21.38 9.22
C GLU A 127 -16.46 19.85 9.35
N VAL A 128 -16.90 19.13 8.31
CA VAL A 128 -16.93 17.67 8.30
C VAL A 128 -15.53 17.10 8.27
N LEU A 129 -14.61 17.71 7.51
CA LEU A 129 -13.21 17.31 7.47
C LEU A 129 -12.55 17.50 8.85
N GLU A 130 -12.67 18.69 9.46
CA GLU A 130 -12.10 18.99 10.78
C GLU A 130 -12.65 18.05 11.85
N GLN A 131 -13.96 17.80 11.85
CA GLN A 131 -14.60 16.85 12.77
C GLN A 131 -14.06 15.41 12.57
N SER A 132 -13.92 14.98 11.32
CA SER A 132 -13.35 13.67 10.95
C SER A 132 -11.92 13.52 11.48
N LEU A 133 -11.07 14.53 11.25
CA LEU A 133 -9.68 14.53 11.69
C LEU A 133 -9.57 14.52 13.21
N GLN A 134 -10.34 15.37 13.90
CA GLN A 134 -10.32 15.48 15.36
C GLN A 134 -10.79 14.18 16.04
N GLN A 135 -11.97 13.68 15.65
CA GLN A 135 -12.54 12.46 16.25
C GLN A 135 -11.70 11.23 15.93
N GLY A 136 -11.28 11.09 14.68
CA GLY A 136 -10.46 9.96 14.26
C GLY A 136 -9.08 9.94 14.93
N SER A 137 -8.43 11.09 15.07
CA SER A 137 -7.18 11.23 15.80
C SER A 137 -7.34 10.84 17.27
N ALA A 138 -8.43 11.28 17.94
CA ALA A 138 -8.73 10.93 19.33
C ALA A 138 -8.95 9.40 19.51
N ILE A 139 -9.63 8.75 18.55
CA ILE A 139 -9.82 7.30 18.55
C ILE A 139 -8.47 6.59 18.43
N ILE A 140 -7.59 7.02 17.53
CA ILE A 140 -6.25 6.43 17.37
C ILE A 140 -5.44 6.66 18.64
N ALA A 141 -5.44 7.87 19.18
CA ALA A 141 -4.71 8.21 20.41
C ALA A 141 -5.14 7.34 21.59
N SER A 142 -6.45 7.06 21.75
CA SER A 142 -6.96 6.19 22.81
C SER A 142 -6.51 4.73 22.69
N ASN A 143 -6.11 4.27 21.50
CA ASN A 143 -5.65 2.90 21.24
C ASN A 143 -4.12 2.78 21.21
N MET A 144 -3.41 3.84 20.84
CA MET A 144 -1.95 3.85 20.67
C MET A 144 -1.21 4.59 21.79
N GLY A 145 -1.93 5.37 22.60
CA GLY A 145 -1.34 6.22 23.66
C GLY A 145 -0.82 7.58 23.18
N SER A 146 -0.88 7.86 21.87
CA SER A 146 -0.47 9.13 21.25
C SER A 146 -1.27 9.39 19.97
N PRO A 147 -1.47 10.68 19.59
CA PRO A 147 -2.12 11.00 18.31
C PRO A 147 -1.30 10.47 17.11
N PRO A 148 -1.97 10.18 15.97
CA PRO A 148 -1.27 9.78 14.77
C PRO A 148 -0.43 10.92 14.20
N THR A 149 0.78 10.61 13.74
CA THR A 149 1.66 11.56 13.04
C THR A 149 1.62 11.38 11.53
N LEU A 150 1.06 10.26 11.08
CA LEU A 150 0.94 9.90 9.66
C LEU A 150 -0.53 9.86 9.25
N LEU A 151 -0.78 10.32 8.04
CA LEU A 151 -2.08 10.26 7.39
C LEU A 151 -1.90 9.79 5.95
N ARG A 152 -2.84 8.99 5.46
CA ARG A 152 -3.01 8.71 4.04
C ARG A 152 -4.43 9.07 3.64
N PRO A 153 -4.65 10.04 2.73
CA PRO A 153 -6.00 10.41 2.32
C PRO A 153 -6.65 9.27 1.52
N PRO A 154 -7.98 9.05 1.67
CA PRO A 154 -8.72 8.12 0.82
C PRO A 154 -8.48 8.40 -0.67
N PHE A 155 -8.32 7.33 -1.46
CA PHE A 155 -8.00 7.39 -2.89
C PHE A 155 -6.65 8.07 -3.20
N TRP A 156 -5.80 8.31 -2.18
CA TRP A 156 -4.55 9.09 -2.26
C TRP A 156 -4.78 10.53 -2.73
N ASN A 157 -6.01 11.02 -2.62
CA ASN A 157 -6.46 12.27 -3.20
C ASN A 157 -6.54 13.37 -2.13
N TYR A 158 -5.85 14.49 -2.37
CA TYR A 158 -5.84 15.67 -1.52
C TYR A 158 -5.58 16.92 -2.38
N ASP A 159 -5.88 18.07 -1.80
CA ASP A 159 -5.58 19.39 -2.35
C ASP A 159 -4.93 20.26 -1.28
N GLN A 160 -4.64 21.51 -1.61
CA GLN A 160 -4.01 22.45 -0.68
C GLN A 160 -4.85 22.66 0.58
N ARG A 161 -6.18 22.72 0.47
CA ARG A 161 -7.11 22.89 1.58
C ARG A 161 -7.05 21.71 2.56
N THR A 162 -7.21 20.50 2.04
CA THR A 162 -7.16 19.28 2.84
C THR A 162 -5.77 19.03 3.43
N PHE A 163 -4.71 19.31 2.66
CA PHE A 163 -3.34 19.19 3.15
C PHE A 163 -3.06 20.13 4.33
N ALA A 164 -3.53 21.40 4.24
CA ALA A 164 -3.39 22.36 5.34
C ALA A 164 -4.17 21.90 6.58
N ALA A 165 -5.35 21.28 6.42
CA ALA A 165 -6.10 20.70 7.52
C ALA A 165 -5.31 19.58 8.22
N TYR A 166 -4.71 18.66 7.46
CA TYR A 166 -3.88 17.58 8.02
C TYR A 166 -2.72 18.13 8.85
N GLN A 167 -2.03 19.16 8.35
CA GLN A 167 -0.92 19.80 9.06
C GLN A 167 -1.37 20.47 10.37
N ARG A 168 -2.55 21.13 10.41
CA ARG A 168 -3.09 21.70 11.65
C ARG A 168 -3.32 20.64 12.72
N HIS A 169 -3.64 19.41 12.32
CA HIS A 169 -3.77 18.27 13.22
C HIS A 169 -2.46 17.51 13.49
N GLY A 170 -1.31 18.05 13.07
CA GLY A 170 0.01 17.45 13.29
C GLY A 170 0.27 16.17 12.48
N MET A 171 -0.52 15.92 11.43
CA MET A 171 -0.39 14.74 10.57
C MET A 171 0.31 15.06 9.27
N GLN A 172 1.22 14.18 8.86
CA GLN A 172 1.97 14.26 7.61
C GLN A 172 1.46 13.22 6.62
N VAL A 173 1.32 13.62 5.34
CA VAL A 173 0.79 12.75 4.28
C VAL A 173 1.86 11.76 3.83
N LEU A 174 1.62 10.47 3.99
CA LEU A 174 2.45 9.40 3.45
C LEU A 174 1.72 8.73 2.28
N LEU A 175 2.20 8.94 1.07
CA LEU A 175 1.73 8.25 -0.13
C LEU A 175 2.43 6.90 -0.31
N THR A 176 2.26 6.27 -1.46
CA THR A 176 2.88 4.98 -1.78
C THR A 176 3.84 5.09 -2.95
N ASP A 177 4.91 4.30 -2.93
CA ASP A 177 5.80 4.11 -4.07
C ASP A 177 5.35 2.92 -4.92
N ILE A 178 4.79 1.89 -4.25
CA ILE A 178 4.32 0.65 -4.87
C ILE A 178 2.91 0.36 -4.36
N SER A 179 1.92 0.33 -5.24
CA SER A 179 0.61 -0.24 -4.94
C SER A 179 0.61 -1.73 -5.27
N ALA A 180 0.28 -2.58 -4.31
CA ALA A 180 0.19 -4.02 -4.56
C ALA A 180 -0.98 -4.40 -5.47
N ASN A 181 -1.90 -3.46 -5.75
CA ASN A 181 -3.13 -3.70 -6.51
C ASN A 181 -3.89 -4.94 -6.02
N ASP A 182 -3.93 -5.10 -4.70
CA ASP A 182 -4.52 -6.23 -3.99
C ASP A 182 -5.99 -6.01 -3.61
N GLY A 183 -6.52 -4.81 -3.95
CA GLY A 183 -7.89 -4.40 -3.71
C GLY A 183 -8.92 -5.14 -4.57
N LYS A 184 -10.14 -4.60 -4.62
CA LYS A 184 -11.20 -5.14 -5.48
C LYS A 184 -10.93 -4.80 -6.94
N ILE A 185 -10.58 -5.79 -7.74
CA ILE A 185 -10.55 -5.67 -9.19
C ILE A 185 -11.88 -6.19 -9.73
N TRP A 186 -12.68 -5.34 -10.37
CA TRP A 186 -13.97 -5.69 -10.97
C TRP A 186 -14.95 -6.39 -10.01
N GLY A 187 -14.94 -6.03 -8.73
CA GLY A 187 -15.77 -6.67 -7.72
C GLY A 187 -15.21 -7.97 -7.14
N PHE A 188 -14.10 -8.48 -7.64
CA PHE A 188 -13.41 -9.66 -7.12
C PHE A 188 -12.21 -9.28 -6.27
N ASN A 189 -12.11 -9.84 -5.06
CA ASN A 189 -10.96 -9.65 -4.17
C ASN A 189 -9.82 -10.61 -4.58
N ALA A 190 -9.27 -10.44 -5.78
CA ALA A 190 -8.20 -11.26 -6.32
C ALA A 190 -7.23 -10.44 -7.16
N SER A 191 -5.97 -10.80 -7.15
CA SER A 191 -4.92 -10.20 -7.98
C SER A 191 -4.15 -11.29 -8.74
N PRO A 192 -4.71 -11.81 -9.86
CA PRO A 192 -4.11 -12.93 -10.59
C PRO A 192 -2.75 -12.59 -11.22
N ARG A 193 -2.47 -11.30 -11.43
CA ARG A 193 -1.22 -10.83 -12.05
C ARG A 193 -0.29 -10.15 -11.05
N ARG A 194 -0.38 -10.48 -9.77
CA ARG A 194 0.38 -9.79 -8.70
C ARG A 194 1.90 -9.75 -8.92
N ARG A 195 2.52 -10.83 -9.45
CA ARG A 195 3.96 -10.84 -9.75
C ARG A 195 4.32 -9.88 -10.88
N ALA A 196 3.61 -9.94 -11.99
CA ALA A 196 3.87 -9.07 -13.14
C ALA A 196 3.61 -7.59 -12.81
N HIS A 197 2.56 -7.32 -12.04
CA HIS A 197 2.25 -5.97 -11.57
C HIS A 197 3.36 -5.44 -10.65
N MET A 198 3.75 -6.21 -9.63
CA MET A 198 4.79 -5.82 -8.68
C MET A 198 6.13 -5.58 -9.36
N LEU A 199 6.49 -6.40 -10.36
CA LEU A 199 7.71 -6.24 -11.12
C LEU A 199 7.71 -4.93 -11.94
N ARG A 200 6.56 -4.54 -12.49
CA ARG A 200 6.42 -3.26 -13.20
C ARG A 200 6.61 -2.08 -12.25
N GLU A 201 5.87 -2.04 -11.13
CA GLU A 201 6.00 -1.00 -10.11
C GLU A 201 7.44 -0.91 -9.57
N MET A 202 8.07 -2.07 -9.32
CA MET A 202 9.47 -2.13 -8.85
C MET A 202 10.45 -1.60 -9.91
N SER A 203 10.15 -1.76 -11.20
CA SER A 203 10.97 -1.19 -12.27
C SER A 203 10.90 0.34 -12.27
N GLU A 204 9.74 0.92 -11.96
CA GLU A 204 9.59 2.38 -11.80
C GLU A 204 10.37 2.87 -10.57
N VAL A 205 10.26 2.17 -9.44
CA VAL A 205 11.05 2.46 -8.23
C VAL A 205 12.55 2.40 -8.51
N ARG A 206 13.02 1.41 -9.29
CA ARG A 206 14.42 1.31 -9.71
C ARG A 206 14.93 2.57 -10.38
N GLU A 207 14.19 3.13 -11.33
CA GLU A 207 14.59 4.36 -12.03
C GLU A 207 14.68 5.55 -11.09
N ARG A 208 13.74 5.67 -10.15
CA ARG A 208 13.73 6.73 -9.13
C ARG A 208 14.88 6.58 -8.14
N VAL A 209 15.25 5.34 -7.76
CA VAL A 209 16.46 5.07 -6.95
C VAL A 209 17.71 5.42 -7.74
N ALA A 210 17.82 4.99 -9.00
CA ALA A 210 18.98 5.27 -9.85
C ALA A 210 19.17 6.76 -10.15
N SER A 211 18.08 7.55 -10.17
CA SER A 211 18.15 9.02 -10.33
C SER A 211 18.55 9.77 -9.05
N GLY A 212 18.57 9.08 -7.89
CA GLY A 212 18.85 9.71 -6.60
C GLY A 212 17.67 10.49 -6.03
N GLU A 213 16.45 10.25 -6.51
CA GLU A 213 15.23 10.90 -6.01
C GLU A 213 14.95 10.55 -4.53
N PHE A 214 15.34 9.35 -4.11
CA PHE A 214 15.12 8.86 -2.77
C PHE A 214 16.36 9.00 -1.89
N HIS A 215 16.16 9.46 -0.65
CA HIS A 215 17.22 9.63 0.31
C HIS A 215 17.27 8.48 1.30
N ALA A 216 18.48 8.04 1.65
CA ALA A 216 18.67 7.02 2.66
C ALA A 216 18.40 7.56 4.06
N VAL A 217 17.78 6.74 4.90
CA VAL A 217 17.56 6.96 6.32
C VAL A 217 18.06 5.73 7.08
N ASP A 218 18.88 5.92 8.10
CA ASP A 218 19.50 4.83 8.85
C ASP A 218 20.24 3.81 7.95
N GLY A 219 20.87 4.29 6.87
CA GLY A 219 21.66 3.47 5.94
C GLY A 219 20.89 2.71 4.87
N ALA A 220 19.57 2.91 4.76
CA ALA A 220 18.75 2.30 3.72
C ALA A 220 17.75 3.31 3.11
N ILE A 221 17.38 3.11 1.85
CA ILE A 221 16.34 3.88 1.17
C ILE A 221 14.97 3.26 1.50
N PRO A 222 14.06 4.00 2.18
CA PRO A 222 12.73 3.48 2.49
C PRO A 222 11.85 3.49 1.24
N ILE A 223 11.25 2.35 0.89
CA ILE A 223 10.28 2.18 -0.20
C ILE A 223 8.93 1.84 0.38
N VAL A 224 7.94 2.69 0.16
CA VAL A 224 6.59 2.54 0.73
C VAL A 224 5.74 1.63 -0.15
N VAL A 225 5.21 0.57 0.44
CA VAL A 225 4.37 -0.42 -0.26
C VAL A 225 3.00 -0.47 0.40
N THR A 226 1.93 -0.38 -0.41
CA THR A 226 0.54 -0.35 0.08
C THR A 226 -0.22 -1.62 -0.27
N PHE A 227 -0.88 -2.16 0.75
CA PHE A 227 -1.84 -3.26 0.74
C PHE A 227 -3.14 -2.84 1.44
N HIS A 228 -4.15 -3.75 1.47
CA HIS A 228 -5.41 -3.56 2.18
C HIS A 228 -5.68 -4.75 3.10
N ASP A 229 -5.59 -4.56 4.41
CA ASP A 229 -5.67 -5.63 5.41
C ASP A 229 -7.10 -6.18 5.63
N LEU A 230 -8.12 -5.43 5.24
CA LEU A 230 -9.51 -5.92 5.26
C LEU A 230 -9.81 -6.94 4.14
N ASN A 231 -8.93 -7.05 3.15
CA ASN A 231 -9.12 -7.94 2.02
C ASN A 231 -8.67 -9.37 2.36
N ARG A 232 -9.60 -10.33 2.26
CA ARG A 232 -9.31 -11.75 2.53
C ARG A 232 -8.28 -12.36 1.59
N TYR A 233 -8.22 -11.89 0.35
CA TYR A 233 -7.21 -12.35 -0.59
C TYR A 233 -5.82 -11.92 -0.15
N THR A 234 -5.63 -10.64 0.17
CA THR A 234 -4.39 -10.10 0.73
C THR A 234 -3.95 -10.87 1.96
N ALA A 235 -4.87 -11.05 2.92
CA ALA A 235 -4.59 -11.76 4.16
C ALA A 235 -4.05 -13.18 3.95
N ARG A 236 -4.59 -13.91 2.97
CA ARG A 236 -4.14 -15.27 2.62
C ARG A 236 -2.80 -15.28 1.91
N HIS A 237 -2.47 -14.22 1.19
CA HIS A 237 -1.29 -14.12 0.33
C HIS A 237 -0.22 -13.16 0.85
N THR A 238 -0.36 -12.61 2.07
CA THR A 238 0.60 -11.65 2.64
C THR A 238 2.03 -12.18 2.59
N ARG A 239 2.26 -13.43 3.00
CA ARG A 239 3.59 -14.06 2.97
C ARG A 239 4.16 -14.15 1.55
N GLU A 240 3.30 -14.47 0.58
CA GLU A 240 3.69 -14.53 -0.82
C GLU A 240 3.99 -13.13 -1.38
N TYR A 241 3.22 -12.11 -1.00
CA TYR A 241 3.49 -10.73 -1.39
C TYR A 241 4.84 -10.23 -0.86
N LEU A 242 5.20 -10.55 0.39
CA LEU A 242 6.52 -10.21 0.93
C LEU A 242 7.65 -10.85 0.12
N GLN A 243 7.51 -12.11 -0.29
CA GLN A 243 8.48 -12.77 -1.15
C GLN A 243 8.53 -12.14 -2.55
N ILE A 244 7.36 -11.81 -3.14
CA ILE A 244 7.29 -11.16 -4.46
C ILE A 244 8.01 -9.81 -4.46
N LEU A 245 7.94 -9.03 -3.38
CA LEU A 245 8.69 -7.78 -3.25
C LEU A 245 10.20 -8.02 -3.39
N LEU A 246 10.74 -9.02 -2.68
CA LEU A 246 12.17 -9.37 -2.74
C LEU A 246 12.57 -9.89 -4.12
N ASP A 247 11.79 -10.82 -4.69
CA ASP A 247 12.03 -11.38 -6.02
C ASP A 247 12.04 -10.26 -7.09
N SER A 248 11.11 -9.30 -6.96
CA SER A 248 10.99 -8.17 -7.89
C SER A 248 12.16 -7.19 -7.75
N ALA A 249 12.58 -6.89 -6.51
CA ALA A 249 13.74 -6.03 -6.26
C ALA A 249 15.01 -6.66 -6.85
N GLN A 250 15.25 -7.94 -6.59
CA GLN A 250 16.38 -8.68 -7.14
C GLN A 250 16.34 -8.71 -8.68
N THR A 251 15.18 -9.00 -9.27
CA THR A 251 15.00 -9.05 -10.74
C THR A 251 15.28 -7.70 -11.39
N THR A 252 14.95 -6.59 -10.71
CA THR A 252 15.21 -5.24 -11.21
C THR A 252 16.63 -4.73 -10.89
N GLY A 253 17.45 -5.49 -10.17
CA GLY A 253 18.82 -5.14 -9.82
C GLY A 253 18.95 -4.17 -8.65
N LEU A 254 17.89 -3.94 -7.89
CA LEU A 254 17.94 -3.17 -6.65
C LEU A 254 18.64 -3.98 -5.55
N GLN A 255 19.54 -3.32 -4.82
CA GLN A 255 20.14 -3.89 -3.62
C GLN A 255 19.15 -3.78 -2.46
N VAL A 256 18.90 -4.90 -1.78
CA VAL A 256 18.02 -4.96 -0.61
C VAL A 256 18.85 -5.09 0.65
N ALA A 257 18.49 -4.36 1.70
CA ALA A 257 19.18 -4.45 2.98
C ALA A 257 19.09 -5.88 3.58
N PRO A 258 20.05 -6.29 4.42
CA PRO A 258 20.04 -7.62 5.06
C PRO A 258 18.75 -7.91 5.84
N LYS A 259 18.14 -6.88 6.44
CA LYS A 259 16.77 -6.88 6.96
C LYS A 259 15.89 -6.10 5.99
N PRO A 260 15.19 -6.75 5.07
CA PRO A 260 14.44 -6.07 4.00
C PRO A 260 13.22 -5.29 4.49
N PHE A 261 12.69 -5.64 5.65
CA PHE A 261 11.55 -4.97 6.27
C PHE A 261 11.94 -4.40 7.64
N TYR A 262 11.19 -3.42 8.12
CA TYR A 262 11.41 -2.85 9.45
C TYR A 262 10.86 -3.79 10.53
N ASP A 263 11.64 -4.09 11.54
CA ASP A 263 11.29 -4.89 12.72
C ASP A 263 11.33 -4.06 14.02
N ASP A 264 11.79 -2.83 13.94
CA ASP A 264 11.75 -1.84 15.01
C ASP A 264 10.77 -0.71 14.68
N ARG A 265 9.91 -0.35 15.66
CA ARG A 265 8.88 0.68 15.47
C ARG A 265 9.48 2.07 15.29
N ALA A 266 10.55 2.41 16.00
CA ALA A 266 11.16 3.74 15.92
C ALA A 266 11.89 3.92 14.59
N GLU A 267 12.58 2.89 14.07
CA GLU A 267 13.16 2.90 12.74
C GLU A 267 12.06 3.05 11.66
N LEU A 268 10.98 2.27 11.77
CA LEU A 268 9.83 2.38 10.86
C LEU A 268 9.24 3.78 10.86
N GLN A 269 9.08 4.40 12.04
CA GLN A 269 8.54 5.75 12.18
C GLN A 269 9.44 6.78 11.46
N ARG A 270 10.76 6.72 11.67
CA ARG A 270 11.71 7.63 11.00
C ARG A 270 11.68 7.45 9.50
N ALA A 271 11.71 6.20 9.04
CA ALA A 271 11.63 5.87 7.62
C ALA A 271 10.33 6.36 6.98
N ALA A 272 9.18 6.13 7.61
CA ALA A 272 7.90 6.58 7.11
C ALA A 272 7.81 8.12 7.06
N LEU A 273 8.26 8.81 8.10
CA LEU A 273 8.25 10.27 8.15
C LEU A 273 9.16 10.90 7.09
N SER A 274 10.30 10.28 6.77
CA SER A 274 11.19 10.77 5.71
C SER A 274 10.59 10.68 4.30
N ARG A 275 9.53 9.90 4.14
CA ARG A 275 8.82 9.67 2.86
C ARG A 275 7.52 10.47 2.75
N THR A 276 7.20 11.30 3.74
CA THR A 276 6.00 12.15 3.70
C THR A 276 6.14 13.26 2.67
N VAL A 277 4.99 13.68 2.14
CA VAL A 277 4.92 14.78 1.17
C VAL A 277 5.41 16.07 1.83
N PRO A 278 6.43 16.74 1.26
CA PRO A 278 6.92 17.99 1.81
C PRO A 278 5.89 19.11 1.64
N THR A 279 5.88 20.06 2.58
CA THR A 279 4.94 21.20 2.60
C THR A 279 4.97 22.04 1.32
N SER A 280 6.10 22.03 0.61
CA SER A 280 6.29 22.77 -0.65
C SER A 280 5.76 22.04 -1.89
N ALA A 281 5.41 20.75 -1.78
CA ALA A 281 5.00 19.92 -2.92
C ALA A 281 3.53 19.54 -2.77
N VAL A 282 2.62 20.42 -3.21
CA VAL A 282 1.17 20.13 -3.20
C VAL A 282 0.72 19.40 -4.47
N ALA A 283 1.61 19.21 -5.44
CA ALA A 283 1.31 18.43 -6.64
C ALA A 283 1.21 16.93 -6.30
N VAL A 284 0.02 16.38 -6.52
CA VAL A 284 -0.25 14.96 -6.26
C VAL A 284 0.32 14.14 -7.41
N HIS A 285 1.38 13.36 -7.14
CA HIS A 285 1.79 12.30 -8.03
C HIS A 285 1.16 11.00 -7.55
N LEU A 286 0.10 10.56 -8.24
CA LEU A 286 -0.58 9.31 -7.91
C LEU A 286 0.02 8.17 -8.73
N PRO A 287 0.39 7.03 -8.11
CA PRO A 287 0.95 5.91 -8.85
C PRO A 287 -0.08 5.26 -9.78
N GLY A 288 0.39 4.87 -10.98
CA GLY A 288 -0.36 4.09 -11.95
C GLY A 288 -1.59 4.79 -12.53
N VAL A 289 -2.66 4.02 -12.76
CA VAL A 289 -3.90 4.48 -13.40
C VAL A 289 -4.64 5.58 -12.61
N TRP A 290 -4.39 5.70 -11.33
CA TRP A 290 -5.04 6.70 -10.48
C TRP A 290 -4.60 8.13 -10.80
N GLY A 291 -3.36 8.35 -11.23
CA GLY A 291 -2.92 9.65 -11.75
C GLY A 291 -3.78 10.12 -12.93
N TRP A 292 -4.12 9.20 -13.83
CA TRP A 292 -4.96 9.53 -15.00
C TRP A 292 -6.44 9.79 -14.63
N VAL A 293 -6.99 9.07 -13.65
CA VAL A 293 -8.40 9.21 -13.24
C VAL A 293 -8.66 10.52 -12.50
N TRP A 294 -7.70 10.99 -11.70
CA TRP A 294 -7.88 12.15 -10.81
C TRP A 294 -7.26 13.45 -11.32
N ASP A 295 -6.28 13.37 -12.23
CA ASP A 295 -5.63 14.55 -12.82
C ASP A 295 -6.54 15.33 -13.78
N ASN A 296 -7.61 14.71 -14.29
CA ASN A 296 -8.58 15.36 -15.18
C ASN A 296 -9.59 16.28 -14.47
N ASP A 297 -9.68 16.25 -13.14
CA ASP A 297 -10.58 17.11 -12.36
C ASP A 297 -9.96 18.49 -12.01
N SER A 298 -8.73 18.75 -12.44
CA SER A 298 -8.01 20.01 -12.16
C SER A 298 -7.94 20.98 -13.36
N ARG A 299 -8.80 20.77 -14.40
CA ARG A 299 -8.94 21.72 -15.52
C ARG A 299 -10.25 22.47 -15.48
#